data_0f1c41f26030774c0b6420a881af030a
#
_entry.id   0f1c41f26030774c0b6420a881af030a
#
_cell.length_a   1.000
_cell.length_b   1.000
_cell.length_c   1.000
_cell.angle_alpha   90.00
_cell.angle_beta   90.00
_cell.angle_gamma   90.00
#
_symmetry.space_group_name_H-M   'P 1'
#
loop_
_entity.id
_entity.type
_entity.pdbx_description
1 polymer ?
#
loop_
_entity_poly.entity_id
_entity_poly.type
_entity_poly.pdbx_seq_one_letter_code
_entity_poly.pdbx_strand_id
1 'polypeptide(L)'
;MQYMRAHGNTPGPTQRPRLAGAITGLMAEIPAMAVLWWSGALSSVTQVLSLPSWLTLALHLAVMIVTGAIYGRVFSRAANDTRGGWLFGISYGFLIWMVGPVTVLQWLIDRPVALGVAAMGILGAHLVYGLILGLLFPFVHRLLQRELRDLKEPDLRGSVPTHAD
;
A
#
# COMPACT_ATOMS: atom_id res chain seq x y z
N MET A 1 5.39 -33.46 -16.81
CA MET A 1 5.94 -32.09 -16.56
C MET A 1 5.02 -30.92 -16.95
N GLN A 2 3.81 -31.16 -17.43
CA GLN A 2 2.83 -30.08 -17.78
C GLN A 2 1.99 -29.59 -16.60
N TYR A 3 1.86 -30.35 -15.54
CA TYR A 3 0.98 -30.01 -14.39
C TYR A 3 1.46 -28.84 -13.53
N MET A 4 2.75 -28.52 -13.54
CA MET A 4 3.29 -27.38 -12.74
C MET A 4 3.08 -26.01 -13.40
N ARG A 5 2.70 -25.93 -14.68
CA ARG A 5 2.42 -24.65 -15.36
C ARG A 5 1.03 -24.11 -15.06
N ALA A 6 0.12 -24.92 -14.56
CA ALA A 6 -1.27 -24.51 -14.29
C ALA A 6 -1.44 -23.70 -12.98
N HIS A 7 -0.45 -23.62 -12.10
CA HIS A 7 -0.59 -23.04 -10.78
C HIS A 7 -0.06 -21.62 -10.65
N GLY A 8 0.11 -20.88 -11.74
CA GLY A 8 0.37 -19.45 -11.70
C GLY A 8 1.66 -18.99 -10.98
N ASN A 9 2.56 -19.91 -10.68
CA ASN A 9 3.76 -19.68 -9.86
C ASN A 9 5.02 -19.36 -10.67
N THR A 10 4.90 -19.13 -11.98
CA THR A 10 6.01 -18.50 -12.69
C THR A 10 6.01 -17.01 -12.37
N PRO A 11 7.05 -16.50 -11.69
CA PRO A 11 7.20 -15.06 -11.57
C PRO A 11 7.45 -14.53 -12.99
N GLY A 12 6.39 -14.19 -13.68
CA GLY A 12 6.52 -13.48 -14.96
C GLY A 12 7.26 -12.16 -14.71
N PRO A 13 8.07 -11.67 -15.65
CA PRO A 13 8.81 -10.40 -15.54
C PRO A 13 7.88 -9.19 -15.33
N THR A 14 6.59 -9.39 -15.37
CA THR A 14 5.53 -8.40 -15.35
C THR A 14 4.82 -8.25 -14.01
N GLN A 15 5.10 -9.10 -13.01
CA GLN A 15 4.51 -8.93 -11.68
C GLN A 15 5.26 -7.83 -10.93
N ARG A 16 4.61 -6.67 -10.75
CA ARG A 16 5.15 -5.53 -10.01
C ARG A 16 4.38 -5.29 -8.70
N PRO A 17 4.40 -6.23 -7.73
CA PRO A 17 3.60 -6.09 -6.53
C PRO A 17 4.04 -4.90 -5.67
N ARG A 18 5.33 -4.53 -5.70
CA ARG A 18 5.84 -3.34 -5.01
C ARG A 18 5.25 -2.06 -5.58
N LEU A 19 5.21 -1.95 -6.91
CA LEU A 19 4.63 -0.79 -7.57
C LEU A 19 3.12 -0.70 -7.33
N ALA A 20 2.41 -1.82 -7.44
CA ALA A 20 0.99 -1.87 -7.10
C ALA A 20 0.75 -1.42 -5.65
N GLY A 21 1.55 -1.92 -4.71
CA GLY A 21 1.48 -1.53 -3.32
C GLY A 21 1.80 -0.05 -3.08
N ALA A 22 2.81 0.51 -3.74
CA ALA A 22 3.16 1.92 -3.64
C ALA A 22 2.03 2.84 -4.15
N ILE A 23 1.46 2.52 -5.32
CA ILE A 23 0.33 3.26 -5.90
C ILE A 23 -0.89 3.17 -4.98
N THR A 24 -1.21 1.97 -4.51
CA THR A 24 -2.35 1.77 -3.60
C THR A 24 -2.12 2.46 -2.27
N GLY A 25 -0.89 2.44 -1.75
CA GLY A 25 -0.51 3.16 -0.53
C GLY A 25 -0.70 4.67 -0.68
N LEU A 26 -0.29 5.25 -1.81
CA LEU A 26 -0.55 6.66 -2.12
C LEU A 26 -2.06 6.97 -2.16
N MET A 27 -2.86 6.11 -2.79
CA MET A 27 -4.32 6.29 -2.85
C MET A 27 -4.98 6.14 -1.47
N ALA A 28 -4.51 5.19 -0.66
CA ALA A 28 -5.03 4.95 0.69
C ALA A 28 -4.68 6.08 1.66
N GLU A 29 -3.60 6.81 1.40
CA GLU A 29 -3.18 7.93 2.23
C GLU A 29 -4.15 9.12 2.15
N ILE A 30 -4.84 9.31 1.04
CA ILE A 30 -5.78 10.43 0.87
C ILE A 30 -6.86 10.43 1.97
N PRO A 31 -7.67 9.38 2.14
CA PRO A 31 -8.67 9.34 3.22
C PRO A 31 -8.04 9.25 4.63
N ALA A 32 -6.89 8.59 4.78
CA ALA A 32 -6.18 8.53 6.06
C ALA A 32 -5.73 9.94 6.50
N MET A 33 -5.22 10.74 5.59
CA MET A 33 -4.83 12.12 5.84
C MET A 33 -6.02 12.99 6.26
N ALA A 34 -7.20 12.78 5.68
CA ALA A 34 -8.41 13.48 6.10
C ALA A 34 -8.75 13.18 7.58
N VAL A 35 -8.57 11.92 8.02
CA VAL A 35 -8.75 11.55 9.44
C VAL A 35 -7.72 12.22 10.34
N LEU A 36 -6.44 12.25 9.96
CA LEU A 36 -5.38 12.95 10.70
C LEU A 36 -5.67 14.45 10.83
N TRP A 37 -6.13 15.06 9.76
CA TRP A 37 -6.49 16.48 9.75
C TRP A 37 -7.67 16.76 10.67
N TRP A 38 -8.76 16.02 10.50
CA TRP A 38 -10.00 16.26 11.26
C TRP A 38 -9.84 15.99 12.77
N SER A 39 -9.08 15.00 13.14
CA SER A 39 -8.82 14.68 14.57
C SER A 39 -7.82 15.64 15.24
N GLY A 40 -7.19 16.55 14.50
CA GLY A 40 -6.10 17.39 15.01
C GLY A 40 -4.79 16.61 15.25
N ALA A 41 -4.73 15.36 14.85
CA ALA A 41 -3.55 14.52 15.04
C ALA A 41 -2.34 15.04 14.26
N LEU A 42 -2.55 15.55 13.05
CA LEU A 42 -1.46 16.13 12.24
C LEU A 42 -0.80 17.31 12.96
N SER A 43 -1.57 18.23 13.51
CA SER A 43 -1.03 19.38 14.25
C SER A 43 -0.29 18.96 15.52
N SER A 44 -0.79 17.94 16.22
CA SER A 44 -0.13 17.39 17.41
C SER A 44 1.23 16.78 17.05
N VAL A 45 1.31 16.00 15.96
CA VAL A 45 2.57 15.39 15.49
C VAL A 45 3.56 16.48 15.05
N THR A 46 3.13 17.50 14.33
CA THR A 46 4.00 18.61 13.91
C THR A 46 4.60 19.36 15.09
N GLN A 47 3.80 19.63 16.12
CA GLN A 47 4.27 20.28 17.34
C GLN A 47 5.30 19.42 18.08
N VAL A 48 5.01 18.13 18.21
CA VAL A 48 5.91 17.18 18.90
C VAL A 48 7.25 17.04 18.19
N LEU A 49 7.23 16.96 16.86
CA LEU A 49 8.45 16.85 16.05
C LEU A 49 9.18 18.20 15.85
N SER A 50 8.54 19.31 16.21
CA SER A 50 9.04 20.67 15.95
C SER A 50 9.40 20.91 14.47
N LEU A 51 8.64 20.27 13.56
CA LEU A 51 8.82 20.37 12.12
C LEU A 51 7.71 21.22 11.49
N PRO A 52 7.98 21.90 10.35
CA PRO A 52 6.93 22.54 9.57
C PRO A 52 5.88 21.51 9.10
N SER A 53 4.61 21.91 9.05
CA SER A 53 3.51 21.00 8.70
C SER A 53 3.68 20.36 7.33
N TRP A 54 4.18 21.10 6.34
CA TRP A 54 4.43 20.56 4.99
C TRP A 54 5.51 19.46 4.99
N LEU A 55 6.55 19.61 5.82
CA LEU A 55 7.62 18.60 5.91
C LEU A 55 7.12 17.35 6.64
N THR A 56 6.38 17.51 7.73
CA THR A 56 5.72 16.40 8.43
C THR A 56 4.81 15.62 7.47
N LEU A 57 4.01 16.34 6.67
CA LEU A 57 3.14 15.75 5.66
C LEU A 57 3.93 14.98 4.59
N ALA A 58 4.98 15.59 4.05
CA ALA A 58 5.82 14.96 3.01
C ALA A 58 6.52 13.70 3.53
N LEU A 59 7.06 13.73 4.75
CA LEU A 59 7.69 12.56 5.38
C LEU A 59 6.66 11.45 5.64
N HIS A 60 5.48 11.79 6.15
CA HIS A 60 4.41 10.83 6.38
C HIS A 60 3.98 10.17 5.06
N LEU A 61 3.74 10.96 4.03
CA LEU A 61 3.38 10.46 2.69
C LEU A 61 4.45 9.50 2.14
N ALA A 62 5.73 9.87 2.24
CA ALA A 62 6.83 9.03 1.79
C ALA A 62 6.87 7.68 2.55
N VAL A 63 6.72 7.71 3.87
CA VAL A 63 6.65 6.51 4.71
C VAL A 63 5.46 5.64 4.30
N MET A 64 4.27 6.22 4.06
CA MET A 64 3.08 5.47 3.71
C MET A 64 3.15 4.87 2.30
N ILE A 65 3.82 5.51 1.34
CA ILE A 65 4.12 4.92 0.03
C ILE A 65 5.06 3.71 0.18
N VAL A 66 6.11 3.84 0.98
CA VAL A 66 7.07 2.76 1.24
C VAL A 66 6.39 1.59 1.94
N THR A 67 5.58 1.83 2.96
CA THR A 67 4.82 0.79 3.65
C THR A 67 3.82 0.10 2.73
N GLY A 68 3.18 0.83 1.82
CA GLY A 68 2.35 0.25 0.76
C GLY A 68 3.15 -0.67 -0.18
N ALA A 69 4.36 -0.27 -0.58
CA ALA A 69 5.25 -1.11 -1.37
C ALA A 69 5.68 -2.39 -0.63
N ILE A 70 5.95 -2.28 0.69
CA ILE A 70 6.24 -3.43 1.55
C ILE A 70 5.02 -4.37 1.62
N TYR A 71 3.81 -3.83 1.84
CA TYR A 71 2.58 -4.60 1.81
C TYR A 71 2.44 -5.40 0.52
N GLY A 72 2.57 -4.75 -0.63
CA GLY A 72 2.51 -5.40 -1.93
C GLY A 72 3.58 -6.49 -2.11
N ARG A 73 4.78 -6.31 -1.55
CA ARG A 73 5.87 -7.29 -1.65
C ARG A 73 5.65 -8.50 -0.74
N VAL A 74 5.23 -8.26 0.49
CA VAL A 74 5.14 -9.29 1.54
C VAL A 74 3.84 -10.07 1.43
N PHE A 75 2.73 -9.36 1.21
CA PHE A 75 1.37 -9.92 1.27
C PHE A 75 0.75 -10.14 -0.11
N SER A 76 1.50 -10.04 -1.21
CA SER A 76 0.96 -10.08 -2.58
C SER A 76 -0.01 -11.25 -2.85
N ARG A 77 0.22 -12.41 -2.26
CA ARG A 77 -0.66 -13.59 -2.42
C ARG A 77 -1.95 -13.45 -1.62
N ALA A 78 -1.85 -13.12 -0.33
CA ALA A 78 -2.99 -12.97 0.56
C ALA A 78 -3.81 -11.70 0.25
N ALA A 79 -3.11 -10.61 -0.06
CA ALA A 79 -3.72 -9.33 -0.41
C ALA A 79 -4.43 -9.33 -1.77
N ASN A 80 -4.13 -10.29 -2.65
CA ASN A 80 -4.82 -10.42 -3.93
C ASN A 80 -6.17 -11.16 -3.81
N ASP A 81 -6.51 -11.65 -2.63
CA ASP A 81 -7.84 -12.18 -2.34
C ASP A 81 -8.85 -11.03 -2.16
N THR A 82 -9.80 -10.93 -3.09
CA THR A 82 -10.85 -9.89 -3.06
C THR A 82 -11.83 -10.04 -1.91
N ARG A 83 -11.92 -11.21 -1.28
CA ARG A 83 -12.83 -11.48 -0.17
C ARG A 83 -12.21 -11.21 1.19
N GLY A 84 -10.92 -11.57 1.38
CA GLY A 84 -10.21 -11.45 2.65
C GLY A 84 -9.17 -10.34 2.70
N GLY A 85 -8.80 -9.73 1.57
CA GLY A 85 -7.72 -8.74 1.49
C GLY A 85 -7.89 -7.52 2.39
N TRP A 86 -9.13 -7.09 2.64
CA TRP A 86 -9.42 -5.99 3.55
C TRP A 86 -9.04 -6.27 5.01
N LEU A 87 -9.21 -7.52 5.48
CA LEU A 87 -8.79 -7.93 6.82
C LEU A 87 -7.27 -7.88 6.97
N PHE A 88 -6.53 -8.37 5.97
CA PHE A 88 -5.07 -8.24 5.94
C PHE A 88 -4.64 -6.79 5.90
N GLY A 89 -5.35 -5.95 5.15
CA GLY A 89 -5.09 -4.52 5.10
C GLY A 89 -5.27 -3.85 6.46
N ILE A 90 -6.40 -4.06 7.15
CA ILE A 90 -6.64 -3.49 8.49
C ILE A 90 -5.58 -3.98 9.49
N SER A 91 -5.28 -5.29 9.51
CA SER A 91 -4.25 -5.85 10.38
C SER A 91 -2.88 -5.23 10.12
N TYR A 92 -2.56 -4.97 8.86
CA TYR A 92 -1.34 -4.28 8.47
C TYR A 92 -1.34 -2.82 8.91
N GLY A 93 -2.45 -2.10 8.74
CA GLY A 93 -2.60 -0.73 9.24
C GLY A 93 -2.39 -0.64 10.76
N PHE A 94 -2.96 -1.58 11.51
CA PHE A 94 -2.72 -1.71 12.95
C PHE A 94 -1.24 -1.98 13.27
N LEU A 95 -0.59 -2.88 12.53
CA LEU A 95 0.84 -3.17 12.69
C LEU A 95 1.71 -1.93 12.45
N ILE A 96 1.43 -1.16 11.39
CA ILE A 96 2.16 0.08 11.10
C ILE A 96 1.97 1.08 12.25
N TRP A 97 0.76 1.21 12.77
CA TRP A 97 0.48 2.07 13.93
C TRP A 97 1.30 1.65 15.15
N MET A 98 1.37 0.36 15.45
CA MET A 98 2.17 -0.16 16.57
C MET A 98 3.66 0.10 16.39
N VAL A 99 4.19 -0.13 15.19
CA VAL A 99 5.62 0.05 14.92
C VAL A 99 5.97 1.53 14.78
N GLY A 100 5.24 2.30 14.00
CA GLY A 100 5.52 3.72 13.74
C GLY A 100 5.20 4.61 14.94
N PRO A 101 3.94 4.98 15.15
CA PRO A 101 3.55 5.89 16.23
C PRO A 101 3.85 5.38 17.64
N VAL A 102 3.53 4.12 17.94
CA VAL A 102 3.66 3.62 19.31
C VAL A 102 5.11 3.27 19.67
N THR A 103 5.91 2.79 18.73
CA THR A 103 7.29 2.37 19.04
C THR A 103 8.31 3.41 18.57
N VAL A 104 8.38 3.67 17.28
CA VAL A 104 9.44 4.50 16.68
C VAL A 104 9.27 5.97 17.07
N LEU A 105 8.05 6.52 16.98
CA LEU A 105 7.82 7.93 17.32
C LEU A 105 8.08 8.18 18.82
N GLN A 106 7.58 7.32 19.70
CA GLN A 106 7.83 7.48 21.15
C GLN A 106 9.32 7.40 21.49
N TRP A 107 10.03 6.47 20.85
CA TRP A 107 11.48 6.35 21.03
C TRP A 107 12.22 7.60 20.53
N LEU A 108 11.79 8.15 19.39
CA LEU A 108 12.42 9.32 18.78
C LEU A 108 12.24 10.59 19.62
N ILE A 109 11.07 10.77 20.24
CA ILE A 109 10.74 11.97 21.04
C ILE A 109 11.05 11.82 22.53
N ASP A 110 11.46 10.62 22.95
CA ASP A 110 11.70 10.25 24.36
C ASP A 110 10.52 10.59 25.29
N ARG A 111 9.30 10.42 24.78
CA ARG A 111 8.05 10.70 25.50
C ARG A 111 6.97 9.71 25.11
N PRO A 112 6.10 9.30 26.04
CA PRO A 112 4.92 8.53 25.67
C PRO A 112 3.98 9.37 24.79
N VAL A 113 3.41 8.76 23.77
CA VAL A 113 2.35 9.41 22.97
C VAL A 113 1.17 9.65 23.90
N ALA A 114 0.76 10.91 24.03
CA ALA A 114 -0.35 11.28 24.88
C ALA A 114 -1.63 10.53 24.46
N LEU A 115 -2.28 9.87 25.40
CA LEU A 115 -3.60 9.29 25.18
C LEU A 115 -4.62 10.45 25.02
N GLY A 116 -5.43 10.39 23.97
CA GLY A 116 -6.44 11.41 23.72
C GLY A 116 -6.97 11.33 22.30
N VAL A 117 -7.75 12.34 21.91
CA VAL A 117 -8.40 12.40 20.58
C VAL A 117 -7.37 12.32 19.43
N ALA A 118 -6.22 12.99 19.59
CA ALA A 118 -5.15 12.93 18.60
C ALA A 118 -4.57 11.52 18.45
N ALA A 119 -4.33 10.80 19.56
CA ALA A 119 -3.82 9.42 19.51
C ALA A 119 -4.83 8.47 18.86
N MET A 120 -6.11 8.63 19.17
CA MET A 120 -7.19 7.87 18.51
C MET A 120 -7.31 8.23 17.03
N GLY A 121 -7.09 9.49 16.68
CA GLY A 121 -7.02 9.96 15.29
C GLY A 121 -5.88 9.30 14.52
N ILE A 122 -4.69 9.18 15.13
CA ILE A 122 -3.55 8.47 14.52
C ILE A 122 -3.90 6.99 14.29
N LEU A 123 -4.45 6.30 15.29
CA LEU A 123 -4.90 4.91 15.13
C LEU A 123 -5.94 4.80 14.02
N GLY A 124 -6.98 5.63 14.06
CA GLY A 124 -8.06 5.64 13.05
C GLY A 124 -7.54 5.85 11.64
N ALA A 125 -6.61 6.78 11.45
CA ALA A 125 -5.97 7.03 10.15
C ALA A 125 -5.23 5.80 9.63
N HIS A 126 -4.47 5.11 10.47
CA HIS A 126 -3.75 3.90 10.07
C HIS A 126 -4.70 2.72 9.76
N LEU A 127 -5.81 2.59 10.50
CA LEU A 127 -6.83 1.59 10.19
C LEU A 127 -7.54 1.89 8.86
N VAL A 128 -7.88 3.17 8.60
CA VAL A 128 -8.45 3.60 7.32
C VAL A 128 -7.47 3.38 6.18
N TYR A 129 -6.20 3.76 6.37
CA TYR A 129 -5.13 3.45 5.41
C TYR A 129 -5.09 1.96 5.09
N GLY A 130 -4.99 1.11 6.09
CA GLY A 130 -4.92 -0.34 5.92
C GLY A 130 -6.16 -0.91 5.23
N LEU A 131 -7.36 -0.45 5.61
CA LEU A 131 -8.61 -0.86 4.99
C LEU A 131 -8.61 -0.54 3.49
N ILE A 132 -8.32 0.70 3.13
CA ILE A 132 -8.31 1.14 1.72
C ILE A 132 -7.19 0.44 0.94
N LEU A 133 -6.00 0.28 1.53
CA LEU A 133 -4.89 -0.47 0.96
C LEU A 133 -5.33 -1.91 0.63
N GLY A 134 -5.96 -2.62 1.59
CA GLY A 134 -6.41 -4.00 1.40
C GLY A 134 -7.54 -4.14 0.37
N LEU A 135 -8.44 -3.16 0.29
CA LEU A 135 -9.53 -3.15 -0.70
C LEU A 135 -9.03 -2.85 -2.12
N LEU A 136 -8.13 -1.87 -2.28
CA LEU A 136 -7.71 -1.40 -3.60
C LEU A 136 -6.57 -2.22 -4.21
N PHE A 137 -5.71 -2.82 -3.38
CA PHE A 137 -4.54 -3.55 -3.87
C PHE A 137 -4.85 -4.58 -4.97
N PRO A 138 -5.85 -5.48 -4.83
CA PRO A 138 -6.13 -6.47 -5.85
C PRO A 138 -6.56 -5.84 -7.19
N PHE A 139 -7.24 -4.69 -7.17
CA PHE A 139 -7.65 -3.99 -8.38
C PHE A 139 -6.45 -3.36 -9.09
N VAL A 140 -5.64 -2.59 -8.37
CA VAL A 140 -4.43 -1.95 -8.93
C VAL A 140 -3.45 -3.01 -9.42
N HIS A 141 -3.26 -4.09 -8.68
CA HIS A 141 -2.38 -5.20 -9.09
C HIS A 141 -2.83 -5.83 -10.41
N ARG A 142 -4.13 -6.09 -10.57
CA ARG A 142 -4.70 -6.65 -11.81
C ARG A 142 -4.61 -5.66 -12.97
N LEU A 143 -4.82 -4.38 -12.72
CA LEU A 143 -4.73 -3.34 -13.75
C LEU A 143 -3.32 -3.30 -14.36
N LEU A 144 -2.30 -3.27 -13.51
CA LEU A 144 -0.91 -3.30 -13.94
C LEU A 144 -0.51 -4.59 -14.69
N GLN A 145 -1.17 -5.71 -14.41
CA GLN A 145 -0.95 -6.96 -15.14
C GLN A 145 -1.58 -6.94 -16.54
N ARG A 146 -2.74 -6.30 -16.71
CA ARG A 146 -3.41 -6.19 -18.02
C ARG A 146 -2.62 -5.36 -19.00
N GLU A 147 -2.15 -4.19 -18.61
CA GLU A 147 -1.34 -3.32 -19.46
C GLU A 147 -0.09 -4.02 -20.01
N LEU A 148 0.52 -4.89 -19.21
CA LEU A 148 1.72 -5.61 -19.63
C LEU A 148 1.42 -6.77 -20.58
N ARG A 149 0.21 -7.33 -20.56
CA ARG A 149 -0.24 -8.31 -21.56
C ARG A 149 -0.49 -7.65 -22.90
N ASP A 150 -1.16 -6.52 -22.90
CA ASP A 150 -1.50 -5.78 -24.12
C ASP A 150 -0.26 -5.27 -24.87
N LEU A 151 0.81 -4.92 -24.14
CA LEU A 151 2.09 -4.54 -24.74
C LEU A 151 2.86 -5.73 -25.34
N LYS A 152 2.56 -6.97 -24.93
CA LYS A 152 3.27 -8.17 -25.41
C LYS A 152 2.57 -8.87 -26.56
N GLU A 153 1.27 -8.71 -26.72
CA GLU A 153 0.49 -9.39 -27.78
C GLU A 153 0.58 -8.79 -29.20
N PRO A 154 0.88 -7.51 -29.45
CA PRO A 154 0.92 -6.96 -30.80
C PRO A 154 1.94 -7.64 -31.73
N ASP A 155 3.02 -8.16 -31.17
CA ASP A 155 4.15 -8.69 -31.92
C ASP A 155 3.91 -10.12 -32.47
N LEU A 156 2.96 -10.86 -31.87
CA LEU A 156 2.70 -12.26 -32.26
C LEU A 156 1.66 -12.39 -33.39
N ARG A 157 0.84 -11.37 -33.67
CA ARG A 157 -0.17 -11.40 -34.74
C ARG A 157 0.38 -11.03 -36.10
N GLY A 158 1.57 -10.43 -36.16
CA GLY A 158 2.23 -10.05 -37.40
C GLY A 158 3.11 -11.13 -38.07
N SER A 159 3.32 -12.26 -37.39
CA SER A 159 4.31 -13.26 -37.85
C SER A 159 3.73 -14.59 -38.33
N VAL A 160 2.47 -14.62 -38.75
CA VAL A 160 1.95 -15.81 -39.46
C VAL A 160 2.33 -15.65 -40.93
N PRO A 161 3.33 -16.41 -41.44
CA PRO A 161 3.60 -16.42 -42.89
C PRO A 161 2.37 -17.06 -43.56
N THR A 162 1.67 -16.31 -44.34
CA THR A 162 0.75 -16.86 -45.33
C THR A 162 1.58 -17.64 -46.34
N HIS A 163 1.73 -18.94 -46.12
CA HIS A 163 2.09 -19.83 -47.24
C HIS A 163 0.88 -19.87 -48.14
N ALA A 164 0.95 -19.04 -49.20
CA ALA A 164 0.14 -19.19 -50.37
C ALA A 164 0.90 -20.13 -51.33
N ASP A 165 0.38 -21.31 -51.55
CA ASP A 165 0.67 -22.17 -52.66
C ASP A 165 -0.25 -21.81 -53.84
#